data_ffc6296434d457fc3aa830372e827821
#
_entry.id   ffc6296434d457fc3aa830372e827821
#
_cell.length_a   1.000
_cell.length_b   1.000
_cell.length_c   1.000
_cell.angle_alpha   90.00
_cell.angle_beta   90.00
_cell.angle_gamma   90.00
#
_symmetry.space_group_name_H-M   'P 1'
#
loop_
_entity.id
_entity.type
_entity.pdbx_description
1 polymer ?
#
loop_
_entity_poly.entity_id
_entity_poly.type
_entity_poly.pdbx_seq_one_letter_code
_entity_poly.pdbx_strand_id
1 'polypeptide(L)'
;MVEAEEEVCSTRDAADRLGVSLRTVQLWSEAGLLRAWKTPGGHRRILTSSVDQLLQRRGGEIASRAHNGNYQVLVVEDEPDFRRLFELHLRSWELPLELQSVPSGFDALVRIGASRPDLLITDLRMPGIDGFEMLRALKSSGAISEIEVIVVTALTDHTINERGGLPEGVTVLHKPLRFAQLRRHLDERVAQRQHNRAS
;
A
#
# COMPACT_ATOMS: atom_id res chain seq x y z
N MET A 1 32.19 -17.44 22.32
CA MET A 1 30.93 -17.18 21.58
C MET A 1 31.31 -16.16 20.53
N VAL A 2 31.33 -16.57 19.26
CA VAL A 2 31.57 -15.65 18.14
C VAL A 2 30.26 -14.91 17.95
N GLU A 3 30.25 -13.59 18.24
CA GLU A 3 29.16 -12.72 17.79
C GLU A 3 29.14 -12.82 16.27
N ALA A 4 28.08 -13.39 15.72
CA ALA A 4 27.85 -13.35 14.28
C ALA A 4 27.77 -11.87 13.89
N GLU A 5 28.73 -11.37 13.10
CA GLU A 5 28.65 -10.04 12.52
C GLU A 5 27.33 -9.96 11.76
N GLU A 6 26.38 -9.21 12.31
CA GLU A 6 25.09 -9.00 11.66
C GLU A 6 25.34 -8.27 10.33
N GLU A 7 25.11 -8.97 9.24
CA GLU A 7 25.33 -8.45 7.89
C GLU A 7 24.41 -7.24 7.63
N VAL A 8 25.00 -6.15 7.11
CA VAL A 8 24.28 -4.91 6.87
C VAL A 8 24.40 -4.46 5.40
N CYS A 9 23.36 -3.83 4.91
CA CYS A 9 23.33 -3.21 3.58
C CYS A 9 23.04 -1.71 3.67
N SER A 10 23.29 -1.00 2.58
CA SER A 10 22.92 0.42 2.46
C SER A 10 21.41 0.58 2.22
N THR A 11 20.90 1.81 2.39
CA THR A 11 19.51 2.15 2.03
C THR A 11 19.22 1.88 0.55
N ARG A 12 20.23 2.06 -0.34
CA ARG A 12 20.10 1.78 -1.77
C ARG A 12 19.99 0.29 -2.04
N ASP A 13 20.88 -0.52 -1.47
CA ASP A 13 20.85 -1.97 -1.65
C ASP A 13 19.53 -2.57 -1.15
N ALA A 14 19.03 -2.08 0.01
CA ALA A 14 17.74 -2.49 0.53
C ALA A 14 16.58 -2.08 -0.40
N ALA A 15 16.63 -0.87 -0.98
CA ALA A 15 15.64 -0.38 -1.93
C ALA A 15 15.59 -1.25 -3.20
N ASP A 16 16.76 -1.55 -3.77
CA ASP A 16 16.90 -2.38 -4.97
C ASP A 16 16.39 -3.82 -4.69
N ARG A 17 16.77 -4.42 -3.56
CA ARG A 17 16.33 -5.76 -3.17
C ARG A 17 14.83 -5.87 -2.92
N LEU A 18 14.23 -4.83 -2.31
CA LEU A 18 12.81 -4.78 -1.97
C LEU A 18 11.94 -4.30 -3.14
N GLY A 19 12.54 -3.76 -4.20
CA GLY A 19 11.84 -3.18 -5.34
C GLY A 19 11.04 -1.93 -4.93
N VAL A 20 11.61 -1.05 -4.09
CA VAL A 20 10.94 0.16 -3.58
C VAL A 20 11.84 1.38 -3.67
N SER A 21 11.28 2.58 -3.49
CA SER A 21 12.07 3.81 -3.48
C SER A 21 12.97 3.93 -2.23
N LEU A 22 14.06 4.70 -2.33
CA LEU A 22 14.89 5.07 -1.18
C LEU A 22 14.06 5.70 -0.05
N ARG A 23 13.09 6.54 -0.41
CA ARG A 23 12.16 7.19 0.52
C ARG A 23 11.33 6.17 1.28
N THR A 24 10.81 5.16 0.59
CA THR A 24 10.04 4.07 1.19
C THR A 24 10.89 3.28 2.20
N VAL A 25 12.14 2.95 1.87
CA VAL A 25 13.05 2.27 2.80
C VAL A 25 13.35 3.12 4.03
N GLN A 26 13.50 4.44 3.87
CA GLN A 26 13.67 5.34 5.00
C GLN A 26 12.46 5.33 5.94
N LEU A 27 11.25 5.45 5.38
CA LEU A 27 9.99 5.38 6.12
C LEU A 27 9.83 4.05 6.87
N TRP A 28 10.13 2.93 6.21
CA TRP A 28 10.06 1.61 6.84
C TRP A 28 11.07 1.42 7.96
N SER A 29 12.25 2.04 7.85
CA SER A 29 13.25 2.05 8.93
C SER A 29 12.78 2.92 10.11
N GLU A 30 12.12 4.04 9.85
CA GLU A 30 11.56 4.94 10.87
C GLU A 30 10.36 4.31 11.58
N ALA A 31 9.55 3.54 10.85
CA ALA A 31 8.43 2.75 11.38
C ALA A 31 8.86 1.46 12.10
N GLY A 32 10.17 1.11 12.09
CA GLY A 32 10.66 -0.13 12.69
C GLY A 32 10.35 -1.40 11.89
N LEU A 33 9.82 -1.28 10.66
CA LEU A 33 9.59 -2.41 9.76
C LEU A 33 10.91 -3.01 9.25
N LEU A 34 11.92 -2.14 9.05
CA LEU A 34 13.31 -2.51 8.78
C LEU A 34 14.19 -2.10 9.96
N ARG A 35 14.97 -3.02 10.49
CA ARG A 35 15.95 -2.72 11.54
C ARG A 35 17.12 -1.95 10.95
N ALA A 36 17.31 -0.72 11.41
CA ALA A 36 18.34 0.17 10.89
C ALA A 36 18.90 1.09 11.97
N TRP A 37 20.14 1.56 11.76
CA TRP A 37 20.75 2.62 12.58
C TRP A 37 21.55 3.59 11.72
N LYS A 38 21.89 4.73 12.28
CA LYS A 38 22.78 5.71 11.64
C LYS A 38 24.19 5.55 12.17
N THR A 39 25.17 5.53 11.26
CA THR A 39 26.58 5.62 11.63
C THR A 39 26.93 7.03 12.10
N PRO A 40 28.06 7.24 12.82
CA PRO A 40 28.54 8.58 13.19
C PRO A 40 28.67 9.53 12.01
N GLY A 41 28.93 9.03 10.79
CA GLY A 41 28.95 9.80 9.54
C GLY A 41 27.58 10.06 8.92
N GLY A 42 26.47 9.77 9.61
CA GLY A 42 25.10 10.04 9.16
C GLY A 42 24.54 9.03 8.17
N HIS A 43 25.30 8.04 7.72
CA HIS A 43 24.82 7.01 6.79
C HIS A 43 23.92 5.99 7.50
N ARG A 44 22.77 5.67 6.91
CA ARG A 44 21.88 4.62 7.43
C ARG A 44 22.40 3.24 7.02
N ARG A 45 22.48 2.33 7.99
CA ARG A 45 22.76 0.90 7.78
C ARG A 45 21.52 0.10 8.13
N ILE A 46 21.19 -0.85 7.28
CA ILE A 46 19.97 -1.67 7.42
C ILE A 46 20.41 -3.11 7.57
N LEU A 47 19.82 -3.77 8.55
CA LEU A 47 20.10 -5.18 8.83
C LEU A 47 19.58 -6.05 7.69
N THR A 48 20.47 -6.76 7.02
CA THR A 48 20.14 -7.63 5.87
C THR A 48 19.07 -8.65 6.23
N SER A 49 19.14 -9.24 7.42
CA SER A 49 18.14 -10.20 7.90
C SER A 49 16.72 -9.59 7.99
N SER A 50 16.57 -8.30 8.29
CA SER A 50 15.25 -7.64 8.30
C SER A 50 14.68 -7.42 6.90
N VAL A 51 15.56 -7.21 5.92
CA VAL A 51 15.18 -7.17 4.51
C VAL A 51 14.69 -8.54 4.03
N ASP A 52 15.43 -9.59 4.37
CA ASP A 52 15.10 -10.97 4.03
C ASP A 52 13.78 -11.42 4.66
N GLN A 53 13.57 -11.10 5.95
CA GLN A 53 12.29 -11.37 6.61
C GLN A 53 11.12 -10.69 5.92
N LEU A 54 11.30 -9.45 5.46
CA LEU A 54 10.24 -8.74 4.74
C LEU A 54 9.95 -9.37 3.37
N LEU A 55 10.99 -9.78 2.65
CA LEU A 55 10.85 -10.52 1.38
C LEU A 55 10.16 -11.89 1.59
N GLN A 56 10.52 -12.62 2.64
CA GLN A 56 9.91 -13.90 2.99
C GLN A 56 8.42 -13.74 3.36
N ARG A 57 8.07 -12.71 4.13
CA ARG A 57 6.67 -12.39 4.45
C ARG A 57 5.86 -12.14 3.18
N ARG A 58 6.37 -11.32 2.26
CA ARG A 58 5.75 -11.08 0.95
C ARG A 58 5.57 -12.37 0.14
N GLY A 59 6.58 -13.22 0.09
CA GLY A 59 6.51 -14.51 -0.59
C GLY A 59 5.52 -15.47 0.06
N GLY A 60 5.49 -15.55 1.39
CA GLY A 60 4.54 -16.37 2.16
C GLY A 60 3.10 -15.89 2.02
N GLU A 61 2.87 -14.57 1.95
CA GLU A 61 1.54 -14.00 1.76
C GLU A 61 1.01 -14.20 0.34
N ILE A 62 1.87 -14.15 -0.68
CA ILE A 62 1.49 -14.53 -2.07
C ILE A 62 1.00 -15.98 -2.09
N ALA A 63 1.68 -16.89 -1.40
CA ALA A 63 1.27 -18.28 -1.27
C ALA A 63 -0.02 -18.44 -0.44
N SER A 64 -0.19 -17.67 0.64
CA SER A 64 -1.40 -17.66 1.48
C SER A 64 -2.61 -17.06 0.76
N ARG A 65 -2.40 -16.03 -0.06
CA ARG A 65 -3.43 -15.44 -0.95
C ARG A 65 -3.98 -16.46 -1.95
N ALA A 66 -3.12 -17.34 -2.44
CA ALA A 66 -3.56 -18.45 -3.28
C ALA A 66 -4.49 -19.43 -2.53
N HIS A 67 -4.38 -19.51 -1.20
CA HIS A 67 -5.17 -20.43 -0.37
C HIS A 67 -6.50 -19.84 0.12
N ASN A 68 -6.52 -18.56 0.60
CA ASN A 68 -7.73 -17.98 1.21
C ASN A 68 -8.74 -17.36 0.22
N GLY A 69 -8.34 -17.10 -1.02
CA GLY A 69 -9.27 -16.67 -2.07
C GLY A 69 -9.86 -15.25 -1.95
N ASN A 70 -9.75 -14.60 -0.80
CA ASN A 70 -10.34 -13.31 -0.55
C ASN A 70 -9.60 -12.19 -1.29
N TYR A 71 -10.36 -11.20 -1.77
CA TYR A 71 -9.85 -10.01 -2.44
C TYR A 71 -9.39 -8.99 -1.38
N GLN A 72 -8.10 -8.65 -1.40
CA GLN A 72 -7.46 -7.80 -0.39
C GLN A 72 -7.72 -6.33 -0.69
N VAL A 73 -8.43 -5.65 0.20
CA VAL A 73 -8.75 -4.23 0.06
C VAL A 73 -8.09 -3.43 1.19
N LEU A 74 -7.30 -2.42 0.83
CA LEU A 74 -6.74 -1.46 1.76
C LEU A 74 -7.41 -0.11 1.57
N VAL A 75 -8.04 0.42 2.62
CA VAL A 75 -8.62 1.78 2.66
C VAL A 75 -7.69 2.70 3.42
N VAL A 76 -7.39 3.87 2.84
CA VAL A 76 -6.56 4.92 3.43
C VAL A 76 -7.38 6.21 3.51
N GLU A 77 -7.77 6.58 4.73
CA GLU A 77 -8.63 7.74 4.98
C GLU A 77 -8.31 8.28 6.38
N ASP A 78 -7.96 9.55 6.49
CA ASP A 78 -7.59 10.16 7.77
C ASP A 78 -8.81 10.49 8.64
N GLU A 79 -9.94 10.83 8.02
CA GLU A 79 -11.18 11.13 8.75
C GLU A 79 -11.80 9.84 9.34
N PRO A 80 -11.88 9.70 10.68
CA PRO A 80 -12.32 8.45 11.32
C PRO A 80 -13.74 8.04 10.93
N ASP A 81 -14.66 9.02 10.81
CA ASP A 81 -16.06 8.75 10.48
C ASP A 81 -16.21 8.26 9.05
N PHE A 82 -15.46 8.85 8.12
CA PHE A 82 -15.50 8.43 6.72
C PHE A 82 -14.80 7.07 6.52
N ARG A 83 -13.69 6.82 7.23
CA ARG A 83 -13.04 5.50 7.29
C ARG A 83 -13.99 4.43 7.83
N ARG A 84 -14.71 4.73 8.90
CA ARG A 84 -15.72 3.85 9.48
C ARG A 84 -16.87 3.57 8.51
N LEU A 85 -17.27 4.58 7.74
CA LEU A 85 -18.32 4.45 6.72
C LEU A 85 -17.89 3.46 5.61
N PHE A 86 -16.64 3.54 5.14
CA PHE A 86 -16.08 2.53 4.22
C PHE A 86 -16.16 1.12 4.80
N GLU A 87 -15.71 0.94 6.04
CA GLU A 87 -15.72 -0.37 6.69
C GLU A 87 -17.13 -0.96 6.77
N LEU A 88 -18.10 -0.15 7.16
CA LEU A 88 -19.49 -0.59 7.27
C LEU A 88 -20.06 -1.01 5.91
N HIS A 89 -19.89 -0.20 4.88
CA HIS A 89 -20.38 -0.52 3.54
C HIS A 89 -19.70 -1.75 2.96
N LEU A 90 -18.36 -1.80 2.96
CA LEU A 90 -17.61 -2.90 2.37
C LEU A 90 -17.92 -4.24 3.05
N ARG A 91 -18.08 -4.26 4.39
CA ARG A 91 -18.47 -5.47 5.12
C ARG A 91 -19.92 -5.89 4.87
N SER A 92 -20.83 -4.93 4.62
CA SER A 92 -22.26 -5.23 4.37
C SER A 92 -22.53 -5.86 2.99
N TRP A 93 -21.55 -5.87 2.09
CA TRP A 93 -21.74 -6.38 0.73
C TRP A 93 -21.61 -7.90 0.61
N GLU A 94 -21.18 -8.58 1.67
CA GLU A 94 -21.01 -10.03 1.73
C GLU A 94 -20.12 -10.61 0.60
N LEU A 95 -19.22 -9.75 0.08
CA LEU A 95 -18.21 -10.18 -0.88
C LEU A 95 -17.04 -10.86 -0.14
N PRO A 96 -16.31 -11.78 -0.80
CA PRO A 96 -15.13 -12.42 -0.23
C PRO A 96 -13.96 -11.44 -0.18
N LEU A 97 -14.08 -10.39 0.64
CA LEU A 97 -13.08 -9.36 0.85
C LEU A 97 -12.33 -9.59 2.16
N GLU A 98 -11.03 -9.29 2.12
CA GLU A 98 -10.24 -9.06 3.33
C GLU A 98 -9.93 -7.57 3.41
N LEU A 99 -10.63 -6.87 4.29
CA LEU A 99 -10.60 -5.43 4.43
C LEU A 99 -9.64 -5.01 5.54
N GLN A 100 -8.71 -4.14 5.19
CA GLN A 100 -7.87 -3.39 6.12
C GLN A 100 -8.09 -1.90 5.90
N SER A 101 -8.00 -1.11 6.97
CA SER A 101 -8.07 0.34 6.90
C SER A 101 -6.97 0.98 7.74
N VAL A 102 -6.43 2.10 7.26
CA VAL A 102 -5.36 2.85 7.92
C VAL A 102 -5.62 4.35 7.83
N PRO A 103 -5.14 5.14 8.82
CA PRO A 103 -5.45 6.56 8.90
C PRO A 103 -4.52 7.48 8.10
N SER A 104 -3.46 6.99 7.49
CA SER A 104 -2.48 7.85 6.83
C SER A 104 -1.77 7.18 5.66
N GLY A 105 -1.24 8.00 4.74
CA GLY A 105 -0.40 7.51 3.65
C GLY A 105 0.90 6.83 4.15
N PHE A 106 1.41 7.24 5.31
CA PHE A 106 2.54 6.57 5.95
C PHE A 106 2.20 5.12 6.36
N ASP A 107 1.10 4.93 7.09
CA ASP A 107 0.64 3.60 7.51
C ASP A 107 0.32 2.72 6.30
N ALA A 108 -0.23 3.32 5.22
CA ALA A 108 -0.47 2.62 3.96
C ALA A 108 0.82 2.10 3.33
N LEU A 109 1.88 2.93 3.24
CA LEU A 109 3.18 2.49 2.70
C LEU A 109 3.80 1.38 3.54
N VAL A 110 3.68 1.45 4.87
CA VAL A 110 4.13 0.39 5.78
C VAL A 110 3.35 -0.90 5.52
N ARG A 111 2.02 -0.80 5.43
CA ARG A 111 1.15 -1.95 5.20
C ARG A 111 1.38 -2.60 3.83
N ILE A 112 1.47 -1.80 2.76
CA ILE A 112 1.77 -2.26 1.39
C ILE A 112 3.15 -2.90 1.32
N GLY A 113 4.10 -2.41 2.11
CA GLY A 113 5.42 -3.01 2.26
C GLY A 113 5.40 -4.41 2.86
N ALA A 114 4.55 -4.63 3.85
CA ALA A 114 4.37 -5.92 4.50
C ALA A 114 3.47 -6.86 3.66
N SER A 115 2.36 -6.33 3.14
CA SER A 115 1.35 -7.09 2.40
C SER A 115 0.76 -6.22 1.29
N ARG A 116 0.93 -6.61 0.03
CA ARG A 116 0.36 -5.85 -1.10
C ARG A 116 -1.14 -6.11 -1.22
N PRO A 117 -2.01 -5.10 -1.18
CA PRO A 117 -3.43 -5.30 -1.45
C PRO A 117 -3.68 -5.56 -2.94
N ASP A 118 -4.83 -6.12 -3.27
CA ASP A 118 -5.31 -6.18 -4.65
C ASP A 118 -5.89 -4.83 -5.08
N LEU A 119 -6.55 -4.13 -4.13
CA LEU A 119 -7.15 -2.81 -4.31
C LEU A 119 -6.73 -1.87 -3.19
N LEU A 120 -6.26 -0.69 -3.58
CA LEU A 120 -6.02 0.45 -2.71
C LEU A 120 -7.11 1.50 -2.96
N ILE A 121 -7.85 1.86 -1.91
CA ILE A 121 -8.78 2.99 -1.92
C ILE A 121 -8.18 4.08 -1.06
N THR A 122 -7.99 5.29 -1.60
CA THR A 122 -7.31 6.36 -0.85
C THR A 122 -7.91 7.73 -1.11
N ASP A 123 -7.94 8.60 -0.09
CA ASP A 123 -8.05 10.04 -0.32
C ASP A 123 -6.70 10.61 -0.77
N LEU A 124 -6.76 11.76 -1.43
CA LEU A 124 -5.58 12.56 -1.81
C LEU A 124 -5.18 13.55 -0.73
N ARG A 125 -6.16 14.06 0.05
CA ARG A 125 -5.91 15.06 1.10
C ARG A 125 -5.86 14.39 2.46
N MET A 126 -4.64 14.14 2.93
CA MET A 126 -4.37 13.60 4.26
C MET A 126 -3.19 14.34 4.89
N PRO A 127 -3.13 14.47 6.23
CA PRO A 127 -1.98 15.03 6.93
C PRO A 127 -0.71 14.19 6.76
N GLY A 128 0.44 14.82 6.76
CA GLY A 128 1.73 14.15 6.65
C GLY A 128 2.03 13.72 5.22
N ILE A 129 2.10 12.42 4.96
CA ILE A 129 2.21 11.88 3.60
C ILE A 129 0.83 11.88 2.97
N ASP A 130 0.59 12.81 2.05
CA ASP A 130 -0.67 12.87 1.32
C ASP A 130 -0.77 11.77 0.25
N GLY A 131 -2.00 11.58 -0.31
CA GLY A 131 -2.23 10.57 -1.33
C GLY A 131 -1.39 10.74 -2.59
N PHE A 132 -1.06 11.97 -2.99
CA PHE A 132 -0.19 12.22 -4.15
C PHE A 132 1.24 11.74 -3.88
N GLU A 133 1.78 12.06 -2.71
CA GLU A 133 3.13 11.64 -2.32
C GLU A 133 3.21 10.12 -2.18
N MET A 134 2.19 9.51 -1.57
CA MET A 134 2.07 8.06 -1.45
C MET A 134 2.02 7.38 -2.82
N LEU A 135 1.15 7.83 -3.74
CA LEU A 135 1.02 7.25 -5.07
C LEU A 135 2.29 7.44 -5.92
N ARG A 136 2.99 8.58 -5.79
CA ARG A 136 4.30 8.77 -6.43
C ARG A 136 5.35 7.80 -5.87
N ALA A 137 5.36 7.56 -4.57
CA ALA A 137 6.26 6.59 -3.96
C ALA A 137 5.98 5.15 -4.45
N LEU A 138 4.70 4.76 -4.57
CA LEU A 138 4.30 3.48 -5.13
C LEU A 138 4.67 3.34 -6.61
N LYS A 139 4.52 4.42 -7.40
CA LYS A 139 4.91 4.44 -8.83
C LYS A 139 6.42 4.27 -8.98
N SER A 140 7.20 5.01 -8.21
CA SER A 140 8.67 4.96 -8.29
C SER A 140 9.27 3.61 -7.86
N SER A 141 8.54 2.85 -7.05
CA SER A 141 8.92 1.49 -6.63
C SER A 141 8.40 0.38 -7.55
N GLY A 142 7.63 0.72 -8.59
CA GLY A 142 6.96 -0.26 -9.43
C GLY A 142 5.77 -0.98 -8.76
N ALA A 143 5.53 -0.75 -7.48
CA ALA A 143 4.47 -1.45 -6.73
C ALA A 143 3.06 -1.11 -7.24
N ILE A 144 2.88 0.06 -7.84
CA ILE A 144 1.56 0.52 -8.31
C ILE A 144 1.04 -0.32 -9.49
N SER A 145 1.92 -0.92 -10.29
CA SER A 145 1.53 -1.75 -11.44
C SER A 145 0.86 -3.06 -11.04
N GLU A 146 1.03 -3.47 -9.77
CA GLU A 146 0.48 -4.72 -9.22
C GLU A 146 -0.73 -4.47 -8.30
N ILE A 147 -1.10 -3.21 -8.08
CA ILE A 147 -2.17 -2.79 -7.17
C ILE A 147 -3.15 -1.95 -7.97
N GLU A 148 -4.41 -2.36 -7.98
CA GLU A 148 -5.46 -1.50 -8.50
C GLU A 148 -5.68 -0.32 -7.55
N VAL A 149 -5.83 0.90 -8.09
CA VAL A 149 -5.97 2.10 -7.27
C VAL A 149 -7.25 2.85 -7.60
N ILE A 150 -8.05 3.10 -6.57
CA ILE A 150 -9.20 4.00 -6.60
C ILE A 150 -8.92 5.17 -5.67
N VAL A 151 -8.91 6.36 -6.21
CA VAL A 151 -8.85 7.61 -5.45
C VAL A 151 -10.28 8.08 -5.16
N VAL A 152 -10.57 8.41 -3.90
CA VAL A 152 -11.86 8.98 -3.47
C VAL A 152 -11.58 10.34 -2.83
N THR A 153 -11.88 11.42 -3.55
CA THR A 153 -11.43 12.75 -3.13
C THR A 153 -12.47 13.85 -3.36
N ALA A 154 -12.38 14.93 -2.57
CA ALA A 154 -13.15 16.16 -2.80
C ALA A 154 -12.45 17.13 -3.77
N LEU A 155 -11.22 16.83 -4.22
CA LEU A 155 -10.50 17.65 -5.18
C LEU A 155 -11.13 17.54 -6.57
N THR A 156 -11.11 18.66 -7.31
CA THR A 156 -11.51 18.68 -8.73
C THR A 156 -10.38 18.13 -9.61
N ASP A 157 -10.73 17.66 -10.81
CA ASP A 157 -9.74 17.21 -11.81
C ASP A 157 -8.73 18.30 -12.14
N HIS A 158 -9.16 19.57 -12.17
CA HIS A 158 -8.27 20.71 -12.36
C HIS A 158 -7.20 20.78 -11.26
N THR A 159 -7.61 20.72 -10.00
CA THR A 159 -6.68 20.74 -8.85
C THR A 159 -5.74 19.53 -8.85
N ILE A 160 -6.24 18.36 -9.24
CA ILE A 160 -5.42 17.15 -9.38
C ILE A 160 -4.33 17.38 -10.43
N ASN A 161 -4.69 17.93 -11.60
CA ASN A 161 -3.75 18.20 -12.69
C ASN A 161 -2.72 19.27 -12.32
N GLU A 162 -3.10 20.35 -11.63
CA GLU A 162 -2.17 21.38 -11.12
C GLU A 162 -1.12 20.82 -10.16
N ARG A 163 -1.45 19.74 -9.43
CA ARG A 163 -0.54 19.04 -8.51
C ARG A 163 0.32 17.96 -9.19
N GLY A 164 0.32 17.93 -10.53
CA GLY A 164 1.12 17.01 -11.33
C GLY A 164 0.39 15.74 -11.76
N GLY A 165 -0.93 15.68 -11.59
CA GLY A 165 -1.76 14.55 -11.99
C GLY A 165 -1.56 13.30 -11.14
N LEU A 166 -2.22 12.23 -11.55
CA LEU A 166 -2.11 10.90 -10.94
C LEU A 166 -1.39 9.93 -11.89
N PRO A 167 -0.82 8.85 -11.36
CA PRO A 167 -0.30 7.77 -12.19
C PRO A 167 -1.36 7.22 -13.15
N GLU A 168 -0.90 6.72 -14.30
CA GLU A 168 -1.79 6.07 -15.26
C GLU A 168 -2.47 4.83 -14.63
N GLY A 169 -3.73 4.57 -15.00
CA GLY A 169 -4.52 3.45 -14.48
C GLY A 169 -5.22 3.72 -13.14
N VAL A 170 -5.05 4.90 -12.53
CA VAL A 170 -5.76 5.28 -11.31
C VAL A 170 -7.18 5.73 -11.65
N THR A 171 -8.17 5.10 -11.01
CA THR A 171 -9.57 5.51 -11.10
C THR A 171 -9.88 6.60 -10.07
N VAL A 172 -10.56 7.67 -10.48
CA VAL A 172 -10.96 8.76 -9.57
C VAL A 172 -12.47 8.75 -9.36
N LEU A 173 -12.88 8.76 -8.10
CA LEU A 173 -14.26 8.96 -7.66
C LEU A 173 -14.33 10.21 -6.78
N HIS A 174 -15.25 11.10 -7.09
CA HIS A 174 -15.40 12.34 -6.32
C HIS A 174 -16.34 12.17 -5.12
N LYS A 175 -15.99 12.83 -4.01
CA LYS A 175 -16.89 13.00 -2.85
C LYS A 175 -17.99 14.02 -3.22
N PRO A 176 -19.30 13.78 -2.89
CA PRO A 176 -19.80 12.67 -2.07
C PRO A 176 -19.80 11.33 -2.83
N LEU A 177 -19.18 10.32 -2.21
CA LEU A 177 -19.02 9.01 -2.82
C LEU A 177 -20.37 8.28 -2.97
N ARG A 178 -20.65 7.83 -4.17
CA ARG A 178 -21.76 6.90 -4.44
C ARG A 178 -21.25 5.46 -4.24
N PHE A 179 -21.46 4.89 -3.06
CA PHE A 179 -21.00 3.54 -2.74
C PHE A 179 -21.48 2.46 -3.72
N ALA A 180 -22.60 2.68 -4.42
CA ALA A 180 -23.07 1.79 -5.48
C ALA A 180 -22.08 1.69 -6.67
N GLN A 181 -21.31 2.75 -6.97
CA GLN A 181 -20.26 2.69 -8.01
C GLN A 181 -19.08 1.84 -7.55
N LEU A 182 -18.64 2.05 -6.31
CA LEU A 182 -17.56 1.25 -5.71
C LEU A 182 -17.96 -0.23 -5.60
N ARG A 183 -19.20 -0.52 -5.21
CA ARG A 183 -19.71 -1.89 -5.16
C ARG A 183 -19.66 -2.58 -6.51
N ARG A 184 -20.19 -1.93 -7.57
CA ARG A 184 -20.17 -2.50 -8.92
C ARG A 184 -18.74 -2.84 -9.35
N HIS A 185 -17.80 -1.93 -9.09
CA HIS A 185 -16.40 -2.14 -9.41
C HIS A 185 -15.84 -3.37 -8.68
N LEU A 186 -16.11 -3.52 -7.40
CA LEU A 186 -15.66 -4.67 -6.60
C LEU A 186 -16.35 -5.98 -7.03
N ASP A 187 -17.64 -5.96 -7.35
CA ASP A 187 -18.37 -7.12 -7.87
C ASP A 187 -17.67 -7.67 -9.13
N GLU A 188 -17.30 -6.79 -10.08
CA GLU A 188 -16.61 -7.15 -11.32
C GLU A 188 -15.22 -7.75 -11.03
N ARG A 189 -14.45 -7.14 -10.14
CA ARG A 189 -13.08 -7.60 -9.81
C ARG A 189 -13.06 -8.93 -9.07
N VAL A 190 -13.95 -9.09 -8.11
CA VAL A 190 -14.09 -10.36 -7.37
C VAL A 190 -14.52 -11.48 -8.31
N ALA A 191 -15.48 -11.23 -9.20
CA ALA A 191 -15.92 -12.21 -10.19
C ALA A 191 -14.78 -12.61 -11.16
N GLN A 192 -14.01 -11.65 -11.68
CA GLN A 192 -12.86 -11.91 -12.54
C GLN A 192 -11.80 -12.77 -11.83
N ARG A 193 -11.52 -12.45 -10.55
CA ARG A 193 -10.56 -13.24 -9.76
C ARG A 193 -11.02 -14.69 -9.55
N GLN A 194 -12.31 -14.91 -9.28
CA GLN A 194 -12.87 -16.25 -9.13
C GLN A 194 -12.79 -17.05 -10.43
N HIS A 195 -13.06 -16.41 -11.56
CA HIS A 195 -12.97 -17.04 -12.88
C HIS A 195 -11.52 -17.48 -13.21
N ASN A 196 -10.54 -16.59 -13.00
CA ASN A 196 -9.13 -16.86 -13.25
C ASN A 196 -8.54 -17.97 -12.35
N ARG A 197 -9.21 -18.34 -11.25
CA ARG A 197 -8.80 -19.44 -10.35
C ARG A 197 -9.42 -20.77 -10.71
N ALA A 198 -10.52 -20.74 -11.44
CA ALA A 198 -11.23 -21.93 -11.87
C ALA A 198 -10.72 -22.49 -13.23
N SER A 199 -9.89 -21.69 -13.93
CA SER A 199 -9.23 -22.02 -15.20
C SER A 199 -7.79 -22.48 -14.97
#